data_e0e24b902cae472ffb8ba61c11836310
#
_entry.id   e0e24b902cae472ffb8ba61c11836310
#
_cell.length_a   1.000
_cell.length_b   1.000
_cell.length_c   1.000
_cell.angle_alpha   90.00
_cell.angle_beta   90.00
_cell.angle_gamma   90.00
#
_symmetry.space_group_name_H-M   'P 1'
#
loop_
_entity.id
_entity.type
_entity.pdbx_description
1 polymer ?
#
loop_
_entity_poly.entity_id
_entity_poly.type
_entity_poly.pdbx_seq_one_letter_code
_entity_poly.pdbx_strand_id
1 'polypeptide(L)' 'MANQKIYVRMENDEVCMKFYEWAEQEGYTFGGENPTSKHPSDLIAVLPGKVLCYVNTYGRIAAHSGADNVILTDAEH' A
#
# COMPACT_ATOMS: atom_id res chain seq x y z
N MET A 1 -17.56 3.21 13.07
CA MET A 1 -16.27 2.57 12.94
C MET A 1 -15.61 2.95 11.62
N ALA A 2 -14.54 3.61 11.70
CA ALA A 2 -13.89 4.08 10.48
C ALA A 2 -13.13 2.94 9.81
N ASN A 3 -13.35 2.80 8.50
CA ASN A 3 -12.57 1.88 7.69
C ASN A 3 -11.44 2.68 7.06
N GLN A 4 -10.45 2.99 7.88
CA GLN A 4 -9.34 3.79 7.40
C GLN A 4 -8.49 3.00 6.42
N LYS A 5 -8.10 3.67 5.35
CA LYS A 5 -7.17 3.11 4.37
C LYS A 5 -5.78 3.64 4.68
N ILE A 6 -4.82 2.75 4.70
CA ILE A 6 -3.44 3.14 4.92
C ILE A 6 -2.74 3.11 3.59
N TYR A 7 -2.24 4.27 3.16
CA TYR A 7 -1.49 4.38 1.92
C TYR A 7 -0.02 4.48 2.27
N VAL A 8 0.77 3.57 1.73
CA VAL A 8 2.20 3.48 2.03
C VAL A 8 2.98 4.03 0.85
N ARG A 9 3.78 5.05 1.11
CA ARG A 9 4.57 5.73 0.09
C ARG A 9 5.94 5.09 0.01
N MET A 10 6.38 4.80 -1.21
CA MET A 10 7.66 4.17 -1.47
C MET A 10 8.61 5.18 -2.05
N GLU A 11 9.80 5.27 -1.50
CA GLU A 11 10.80 6.22 -1.98
C GLU A 11 11.34 5.82 -3.35
N ASN A 12 11.47 4.52 -3.59
CA ASN A 12 11.95 4.00 -4.85
C ASN A 12 11.50 2.56 -5.01
N ASP A 13 11.82 1.95 -6.15
CA ASP A 13 11.39 0.60 -6.46
C ASP A 13 11.98 -0.42 -5.48
N GLU A 14 13.22 -0.20 -5.05
CA GLU A 14 13.86 -1.13 -4.12
C GLU A 14 13.12 -1.16 -2.79
N VAL A 15 12.74 -0.01 -2.28
CA VAL A 15 11.95 0.08 -1.05
C VAL A 15 10.63 -0.64 -1.22
N CYS A 16 9.98 -0.46 -2.37
CA CYS A 16 8.71 -1.11 -2.63
C CYS A 16 8.85 -2.63 -2.64
N MET A 17 9.89 -3.14 -3.29
CA MET A 17 10.07 -4.59 -3.34
C MET A 17 10.37 -5.16 -1.96
N LYS A 18 11.11 -4.44 -1.13
CA LYS A 18 11.33 -4.89 0.25
C LYS A 18 10.04 -4.89 1.05
N PHE A 19 9.19 -3.88 0.82
CA PHE A 19 7.88 -3.85 1.44
C PHE A 19 7.05 -5.06 0.99
N TYR A 20 7.10 -5.40 -0.29
CA TYR A 20 6.37 -6.56 -0.81
C TYR A 20 6.85 -7.85 -0.15
N GLU A 21 8.16 -8.00 0.02
CA GLU A 21 8.70 -9.21 0.67
C GLU A 21 8.19 -9.31 2.10
N TRP A 22 8.22 -8.21 2.82
CA TRP A 22 7.69 -8.18 4.19
C TRP A 22 6.20 -8.52 4.20
N ALA A 23 5.44 -7.89 3.30
CA ALA A 23 4.00 -8.09 3.25
C ALA A 23 3.65 -9.55 2.94
N GLU A 24 4.40 -10.16 2.03
CA GLU A 24 4.16 -11.55 1.69
C GLU A 24 4.40 -12.46 2.89
N GLN A 25 5.45 -12.19 3.66
CA GLN A 25 5.74 -12.96 4.88
C GLN A 25 4.63 -12.80 5.91
N GLU A 26 3.99 -11.63 5.96
CA GLU A 26 2.93 -11.36 6.91
C GLU A 26 1.56 -11.83 6.43
N GLY A 27 1.48 -12.40 5.25
CA GLY A 27 0.23 -12.95 4.75
C GLY A 27 -0.61 -11.97 3.92
N TYR A 28 -0.05 -10.84 3.53
CA TYR A 28 -0.75 -9.91 2.66
C TYR A 28 -0.74 -10.40 1.23
N THR A 29 -1.80 -10.07 0.48
CA THR A 29 -1.88 -10.45 -0.94
C THR A 29 -2.47 -9.30 -1.74
N PHE A 30 -2.23 -9.35 -3.06
CA PHE A 30 -2.89 -8.47 -4.02
C PHE A 30 -4.08 -9.22 -4.61
N GLY A 31 -5.18 -9.27 -3.86
CA GLY A 31 -6.36 -9.97 -4.32
C GLY A 31 -6.12 -11.46 -4.52
N GLY A 32 -5.29 -12.06 -3.66
CA GLY A 32 -4.98 -13.48 -3.76
C GLY A 32 -3.68 -13.79 -4.46
N GLU A 33 -2.98 -12.76 -4.98
CA GLU A 33 -1.71 -12.96 -5.65
C GLU A 33 -0.56 -12.51 -4.75
N ASN A 34 0.58 -13.14 -4.90
CA ASN A 34 1.74 -12.82 -4.07
C ASN A 34 2.26 -11.41 -4.37
N PRO A 35 2.52 -10.61 -3.34
CA PRO A 35 3.04 -9.26 -3.57
C PRO A 35 4.33 -9.24 -4.39
N THR A 36 5.24 -10.17 -4.15
CA THR A 36 6.52 -10.17 -4.85
C THR A 36 6.38 -10.50 -6.33
N SER A 37 5.21 -10.95 -6.78
CA SER A 37 4.95 -11.18 -8.20
C SER A 37 4.44 -9.93 -8.91
N LYS A 38 4.22 -8.84 -8.18
CA LYS A 38 3.69 -7.61 -8.75
C LYS A 38 4.79 -6.61 -9.02
N HIS A 39 4.55 -5.73 -9.98
CA HIS A 39 5.51 -4.67 -10.26
C HIS A 39 5.46 -3.61 -9.16
N PRO A 40 6.56 -2.90 -8.91
CA PRO A 40 6.59 -1.89 -7.86
C PRO A 40 5.77 -0.66 -8.24
N SER A 41 5.37 0.08 -7.21
CA SER A 41 4.65 1.33 -7.38
C SER A 41 5.12 2.28 -6.28
N ASP A 42 4.88 3.57 -6.48
CA ASP A 42 5.28 4.56 -5.50
C ASP A 42 4.26 4.72 -4.37
N LEU A 43 3.08 4.15 -4.52
CA LEU A 43 2.03 4.27 -3.51
C LEU A 43 1.16 3.03 -3.53
N ILE A 44 1.07 2.37 -2.38
CA ILE A 44 0.32 1.13 -2.22
C ILE A 44 -0.70 1.30 -1.10
N ALA A 45 -1.93 0.89 -1.35
CA ALA A 45 -2.98 0.92 -0.33
C ALA A 45 -3.01 -0.39 0.42
N VAL A 46 -3.08 -0.29 1.75
CA VAL A 46 -3.21 -1.45 2.63
C VAL A 46 -4.64 -1.44 3.17
N LEU A 47 -5.39 -2.46 2.84
CA LEU A 47 -6.80 -2.56 3.18
C LEU A 47 -7.02 -3.59 4.29
N PRO A 48 -8.17 -3.53 4.97
CA PRO A 48 -8.50 -4.55 5.97
C PRO A 48 -8.51 -5.95 5.34
N GLY A 49 -8.17 -6.96 6.14
CA GLY A 49 -8.14 -8.33 5.65
C GLY A 49 -6.82 -8.68 4.96
N LYS A 50 -5.78 -7.89 5.19
CA LYS A 50 -4.45 -8.14 4.63
C LYS A 50 -4.47 -8.12 3.10
N VAL A 51 -5.10 -7.10 2.55
CA VAL A 51 -5.20 -6.92 1.10
C VAL A 51 -4.40 -5.69 0.72
N LEU A 52 -3.61 -5.81 -0.34
CA LEU A 52 -2.87 -4.69 -0.92
C LEU A 52 -3.47 -4.37 -2.28
N CYS A 53 -3.39 -3.10 -2.69
CA CYS A 53 -3.76 -2.73 -4.04
C CYS A 53 -3.04 -1.45 -4.46
N TYR A 54 -2.97 -1.25 -5.77
CA TYR A 54 -2.41 -0.01 -6.31
C TYR A 54 -3.38 1.13 -6.08
N VAL A 55 -2.83 2.33 -5.94
CA VAL A 55 -3.64 3.53 -5.70
C VAL A 55 -3.88 4.23 -7.03
N ASN A 56 -5.14 4.47 -7.35
CA ASN A 56 -5.49 5.17 -8.59
C ASN A 56 -5.37 6.68 -8.40
N THR A 57 -5.67 7.44 -9.47
CA THR A 57 -5.52 8.89 -9.43
C THR A 57 -6.37 9.53 -8.34
N TYR A 58 -7.59 9.06 -8.17
CA TYR A 58 -8.47 9.64 -7.14
C TYR A 58 -7.95 9.32 -5.74
N GLY A 59 -7.40 8.13 -5.54
CA GLY A 59 -6.81 7.78 -4.26
C GLY A 59 -5.60 8.64 -3.94
N ARG A 60 -4.78 8.94 -4.94
CA ARG A 60 -3.62 9.80 -4.74
C ARG A 60 -4.04 11.21 -4.32
N ILE A 61 -5.06 11.75 -4.96
CA ILE A 61 -5.58 13.06 -4.61
C ILE A 61 -6.10 13.05 -3.17
N ALA A 62 -6.84 12.03 -2.79
CA ALA A 62 -7.37 11.90 -1.43
C ALA A 62 -6.23 11.83 -0.40
N ALA A 63 -5.18 11.06 -0.70
CA ALA A 63 -4.05 10.92 0.22
C ALA A 63 -3.35 12.25 0.43
N HIS A 64 -3.12 13.01 -0.65
CA HIS A 64 -2.39 14.25 -0.56
C HIS A 64 -3.24 15.40 -0.01
N SER A 65 -4.56 15.30 -0.13
CA SER A 65 -5.45 16.35 0.40
C SER A 65 -5.83 16.10 1.86
N GLY A 66 -5.37 14.99 2.45
CA GLY A 66 -5.63 14.72 3.86
C GLY A 66 -7.05 14.25 4.14
N ALA A 67 -7.61 13.44 3.26
CA ALA A 67 -8.94 12.88 3.47
C ALA A 67 -9.03 12.19 4.82
N ASP A 68 -10.17 12.32 5.48
CA ASP A 68 -10.33 11.87 6.86
C ASP A 68 -10.12 10.37 7.03
N ASN A 69 -10.42 9.59 6.01
CA ASN A 69 -10.34 8.14 6.11
C ASN A 69 -9.06 7.58 5.50
N VAL A 70 -8.06 8.43 5.25
CA VAL A 70 -6.81 8.02 4.63
C VAL A 70 -5.64 8.38 5.53
N ILE A 71 -4.78 7.41 5.78
CA ILE A 71 -3.52 7.61 6.50
C ILE A 71 -2.40 7.42 5.50
N LEU A 72 -1.57 8.45 5.34
CA LEU A 72 -0.42 8.38 4.45
C LEU A 72 0.83 8.20 5.29
N THR A 73 1.60 7.17 5.00
CA THR A 73 2.82 6.88 5.75
C THR A 73 3.91 6.43 4.77
N ASP A 74 5.15 6.54 5.20
CA ASP A 74 6.28 6.07 4.41
C ASP A 74 6.55 4.60 4.73
N ALA A 75 7.05 3.87 3.73
CA ALA A 75 7.46 2.49 3.97
C ALA A 75 8.66 2.49 4.91
N GLU A 76 8.56 1.68 5.94
CA GLU A 76 9.66 1.50 6.88
C GLU A 76 10.52 0.33 6.43
N HIS A 77 11.77 0.40 6.84
CA HIS A 77 12.72 -0.63 6.42
C HIS A 77 13.68 -0.98 7.52
#